data_9d89b17a05e7b499a6effd10f93d4f39
#
_entry.id   9d89b17a05e7b499a6effd10f93d4f39
#
_cell.length_a   1.000
_cell.length_b   1.000
_cell.length_c   1.000
_cell.angle_alpha   90.00
_cell.angle_beta   90.00
_cell.angle_gamma   90.00
#
_symmetry.space_group_name_H-M   'P 1'
#
loop_
_entity.id
_entity.type
_entity.pdbx_description
1 polymer ?
#
loop_
_entity_poly.entity_id
_entity_poly.type
_entity_poly.pdbx_seq_one_letter_code
_entity_poly.pdbx_strand_id
1 'polypeptide(L)'
;MIENLFDKFGQSTPQTDAVLTQIPIPSSVDATPIPAKLADRIATAQREIEAFQDRWDCPQIEQFVAADYQLVYQSLVWTLESQPTIGQRFLEWGSGFSIVSAIAAEMGLNAIGIEAESDLLAMGRKTIQTWNVNVELVRGNFLPPGADLLSEDPMLPSLGHDVANGYQQLGLDLDDFAMVYAYPWPGEDNFLEVVFDRYAARGALLMMFCGPNDVRLWRKTS
;
A
#
# COMPACT_ATOMS: atom_id res chain seq x y z
N MET A 1 -13.79 53.68 -28.33
CA MET A 1 -13.42 53.58 -26.90
C MET A 1 -14.10 52.35 -26.32
N ILE A 2 -13.48 51.21 -26.53
CA ILE A 2 -13.87 49.93 -25.90
C ILE A 2 -12.53 49.36 -25.40
N GLU A 3 -12.14 49.75 -24.22
CA GLU A 3 -11.00 49.19 -23.51
C GLU A 3 -11.49 48.62 -22.18
N ASN A 4 -10.91 47.45 -21.83
CA ASN A 4 -10.86 46.87 -20.50
C ASN A 4 -12.12 46.18 -19.91
N LEU A 5 -12.33 44.94 -20.32
CA LEU A 5 -13.12 43.98 -19.53
C LEU A 5 -12.48 42.58 -19.46
N PHE A 6 -11.15 42.51 -19.38
CA PHE A 6 -10.39 41.23 -19.20
C PHE A 6 -9.30 41.38 -18.14
N ASP A 7 -9.72 41.72 -16.91
CA ASP A 7 -8.77 41.62 -15.81
C ASP A 7 -9.48 41.48 -14.46
N LYS A 8 -10.09 40.32 -14.18
CA LYS A 8 -10.59 39.97 -12.84
C LYS A 8 -10.92 38.49 -12.64
N PHE A 9 -10.10 37.54 -13.11
CA PHE A 9 -10.14 36.17 -12.62
C PHE A 9 -8.73 35.57 -12.60
N GLY A 10 -7.86 36.18 -11.84
CA GLY A 10 -6.50 35.68 -11.57
C GLY A 10 -6.22 35.63 -10.08
N GLN A 11 -7.13 35.02 -9.30
CA GLN A 11 -6.75 34.54 -7.97
C GLN A 11 -6.46 33.04 -8.13
N SER A 12 -5.19 32.72 -8.43
CA SER A 12 -4.63 31.42 -8.11
C SER A 12 -4.75 31.24 -6.60
N THR A 13 -5.65 30.36 -6.18
CA THR A 13 -5.57 29.78 -4.83
C THR A 13 -4.14 29.30 -4.63
N PRO A 14 -3.48 29.65 -3.51
CA PRO A 14 -2.17 29.09 -3.21
C PRO A 14 -2.36 27.59 -3.13
N GLN A 15 -1.81 26.86 -4.11
CA GLN A 15 -1.60 25.44 -4.04
C GLN A 15 -0.59 25.26 -2.90
N THR A 16 -1.08 24.96 -1.70
CA THR A 16 -0.20 24.51 -0.60
C THR A 16 0.42 23.24 -1.10
N ASP A 17 1.70 23.32 -1.49
CA ASP A 17 2.48 22.18 -1.92
C ASP A 17 2.44 21.16 -0.77
N ALA A 18 1.64 20.11 -0.96
CA ALA A 18 1.63 18.98 -0.07
C ALA A 18 3.04 18.38 -0.14
N VAL A 19 3.68 18.16 0.98
CA VAL A 19 5.05 17.66 1.03
C VAL A 19 5.05 16.34 1.78
N LEU A 20 5.49 15.28 1.10
CA LEU A 20 5.86 14.04 1.77
C LEU A 20 7.18 14.24 2.50
N THR A 21 7.20 13.92 3.79
CA THR A 21 8.42 13.92 4.58
C THR A 21 8.84 12.48 4.84
N GLN A 22 10.01 12.10 4.34
CA GLN A 22 10.56 10.78 4.63
C GLN A 22 11.00 10.69 6.09
N ILE A 23 10.63 9.59 6.73
CA ILE A 23 10.96 9.26 8.11
C ILE A 23 12.00 8.14 8.07
N PRO A 24 13.23 8.36 8.55
CA PRO A 24 14.25 7.33 8.53
C PRO A 24 13.89 6.21 9.51
N ILE A 25 13.75 4.99 8.99
CA ILE A 25 13.64 3.77 9.80
C ILE A 25 15.06 3.39 10.25
N PRO A 26 15.32 3.18 11.54
CA PRO A 26 16.66 2.83 12.00
C PRO A 26 17.03 1.40 11.56
N SER A 27 18.29 1.18 11.23
CA SER A 27 18.79 -0.14 10.83
C SER A 27 18.61 -1.21 11.93
N SER A 28 18.53 -0.80 13.19
CA SER A 28 18.27 -1.70 14.32
C SER A 28 16.86 -2.29 14.36
N VAL A 29 15.97 -1.90 13.43
CA VAL A 29 14.60 -2.42 13.37
C VAL A 29 14.59 -3.93 13.16
N ASP A 30 15.56 -4.49 12.45
CA ASP A 30 15.76 -5.93 12.20
C ASP A 30 16.05 -6.74 13.47
N ALA A 31 16.47 -6.07 14.56
CA ALA A 31 16.66 -6.70 15.86
C ALA A 31 15.35 -6.83 16.67
N THR A 32 14.23 -6.28 16.19
CA THR A 32 12.92 -6.40 16.85
C THR A 32 12.48 -7.87 16.90
N PRO A 33 12.20 -8.44 18.09
CA PRO A 33 11.79 -9.84 18.20
C PRO A 33 10.47 -10.11 17.47
N ILE A 34 10.43 -11.22 16.74
CA ILE A 34 9.21 -11.70 16.08
C ILE A 34 8.57 -12.78 16.94
N PRO A 35 7.29 -12.68 17.32
CA PRO A 35 6.61 -13.74 18.07
C PRO A 35 6.69 -15.07 17.32
N ALA A 36 7.00 -16.16 18.01
CA ALA A 36 7.21 -17.49 17.40
C ALA A 36 6.03 -17.91 16.51
N LYS A 37 4.79 -17.70 16.98
CA LYS A 37 3.58 -17.97 16.20
C LYS A 37 3.55 -17.21 14.86
N LEU A 38 3.96 -15.93 14.86
CA LEU A 38 4.00 -15.13 13.66
C LEU A 38 5.12 -15.57 12.72
N ALA A 39 6.31 -15.89 13.27
CA ALA A 39 7.41 -16.42 12.48
C ALA A 39 7.03 -17.73 11.75
N ASP A 40 6.34 -18.66 12.44
CA ASP A 40 5.85 -19.91 11.86
C ASP A 40 4.82 -19.66 10.75
N ARG A 41 3.92 -18.68 10.94
CA ARG A 41 2.92 -18.27 9.94
C ARG A 41 3.58 -17.66 8.70
N ILE A 42 4.53 -16.76 8.88
CA ILE A 42 5.31 -16.16 7.79
C ILE A 42 6.05 -17.26 7.01
N ALA A 43 6.75 -18.16 7.70
CA ALA A 43 7.47 -19.25 7.04
C ALA A 43 6.52 -20.20 6.27
N THR A 44 5.31 -20.41 6.77
CA THR A 44 4.29 -21.19 6.05
C THR A 44 3.78 -20.46 4.81
N ALA A 45 3.48 -19.17 4.94
CA ALA A 45 3.05 -18.34 3.83
C ALA A 45 4.10 -18.27 2.72
N GLN A 46 5.37 -18.14 3.06
CA GLN A 46 6.46 -18.14 2.09
C GLN A 46 6.49 -19.45 1.27
N ARG A 47 6.38 -20.61 1.94
CA ARG A 47 6.28 -21.90 1.22
C ARG A 47 5.04 -22.01 0.32
N GLU A 48 3.90 -21.45 0.76
CA GLU A 48 2.68 -21.42 -0.06
C GLU A 48 2.84 -20.51 -1.28
N ILE A 49 3.55 -19.39 -1.16
CA ILE A 49 3.88 -18.49 -2.26
C ILE A 49 4.82 -19.18 -3.24
N GLU A 50 5.89 -19.81 -2.77
CA GLU A 50 6.82 -20.59 -3.61
C GLU A 50 6.06 -21.67 -4.39
N ALA A 51 5.24 -22.47 -3.69
CA ALA A 51 4.43 -23.51 -4.34
C ALA A 51 3.41 -22.95 -5.35
N PHE A 52 2.92 -21.73 -5.12
CA PHE A 52 2.02 -21.04 -6.06
C PHE A 52 2.77 -20.58 -7.30
N GLN A 53 3.97 -20.04 -7.16
CA GLN A 53 4.82 -19.58 -8.25
C GLN A 53 5.36 -20.75 -9.09
N ASP A 54 5.62 -21.90 -8.48
CA ASP A 54 6.11 -23.11 -9.16
C ASP A 54 5.03 -23.89 -9.95
N ARG A 55 3.77 -23.42 -9.95
CA ARG A 55 2.70 -24.06 -10.71
C ARG A 55 2.95 -23.94 -12.22
N TRP A 56 3.07 -25.08 -12.89
CA TRP A 56 3.27 -25.16 -14.33
C TRP A 56 1.96 -25.17 -15.14
N ASP A 57 0.82 -25.40 -14.49
CA ASP A 57 -0.52 -25.55 -15.07
C ASP A 57 -1.34 -24.26 -15.11
N CYS A 58 -0.79 -23.17 -14.59
CA CYS A 58 -1.41 -21.86 -14.56
C CYS A 58 -0.47 -20.78 -15.15
N PRO A 59 -1.02 -19.73 -15.78
CA PRO A 59 -0.22 -18.57 -16.14
C PRO A 59 0.50 -18.01 -14.91
N GLN A 60 1.79 -17.71 -15.06
CA GLN A 60 2.52 -16.99 -14.01
C GLN A 60 1.99 -15.57 -13.92
N ILE A 61 1.80 -15.10 -12.69
CA ILE A 61 1.51 -13.69 -12.44
C ILE A 61 2.87 -13.00 -12.32
N GLU A 62 3.35 -12.44 -13.44
CA GLU A 62 4.71 -11.91 -13.58
C GLU A 62 5.06 -10.83 -12.55
N GLN A 63 4.05 -10.10 -12.06
CA GLN A 63 4.21 -8.97 -11.15
C GLN A 63 4.10 -9.35 -9.66
N PHE A 64 3.95 -10.64 -9.35
CA PHE A 64 3.84 -11.07 -7.96
C PHE A 64 5.19 -11.53 -7.41
N VAL A 65 5.72 -10.79 -6.43
CA VAL A 65 6.96 -11.08 -5.71
C VAL A 65 6.70 -11.01 -4.21
N ALA A 66 7.20 -11.99 -3.45
CA ALA A 66 7.10 -11.99 -2.00
C ALA A 66 8.01 -10.91 -1.38
N ALA A 67 7.50 -10.16 -0.42
CA ALA A 67 8.30 -9.25 0.40
C ALA A 67 9.04 -10.02 1.51
N ASP A 68 10.02 -9.36 2.15
CA ASP A 68 10.53 -9.80 3.44
C ASP A 68 9.52 -9.44 4.54
N TYR A 69 8.58 -10.36 4.80
CA TYR A 69 7.50 -10.14 5.76
C TYR A 69 8.00 -10.00 7.21
N GLN A 70 9.19 -10.50 7.53
CA GLN A 70 9.80 -10.33 8.84
C GLN A 70 10.24 -8.88 9.01
N LEU A 71 10.97 -8.35 8.04
CA LEU A 71 11.39 -6.94 8.05
C LEU A 71 10.20 -5.99 7.98
N VAL A 72 9.16 -6.32 7.20
CA VAL A 72 7.91 -5.52 7.15
C VAL A 72 7.23 -5.51 8.51
N TYR A 73 7.09 -6.65 9.20
CA TYR A 73 6.56 -6.70 10.55
C TYR A 73 7.36 -5.83 11.52
N GLN A 74 8.68 -5.97 11.53
CA GLN A 74 9.58 -5.22 12.40
C GLN A 74 9.49 -3.72 12.15
N SER A 75 9.39 -3.32 10.88
CA SER A 75 9.19 -1.93 10.48
C SER A 75 7.81 -1.39 10.91
N LEU A 76 6.76 -2.20 10.83
CA LEU A 76 5.42 -1.85 11.32
C LEU A 76 5.41 -1.66 12.84
N VAL A 77 6.04 -2.58 13.61
CA VAL A 77 6.17 -2.44 15.07
C VAL A 77 6.83 -1.12 15.42
N TRP A 78 8.00 -0.86 14.85
CA TRP A 78 8.74 0.39 15.10
C TRP A 78 7.91 1.61 14.72
N THR A 79 7.23 1.57 13.58
CA THR A 79 6.40 2.69 13.12
C THR A 79 5.26 2.99 14.10
N LEU A 80 4.53 1.96 14.53
CA LEU A 80 3.39 2.15 15.44
C LEU A 80 3.82 2.58 16.85
N GLU A 81 5.02 2.20 17.28
CA GLU A 81 5.57 2.60 18.58
C GLU A 81 6.18 4.01 18.56
N SER A 82 6.78 4.43 17.44
CA SER A 82 7.57 5.66 17.37
C SER A 82 6.86 6.82 16.65
N GLN A 83 5.82 6.55 15.86
CA GLN A 83 5.16 7.55 15.05
C GLN A 83 3.69 7.74 15.47
N PRO A 84 3.23 9.00 15.63
CA PRO A 84 1.80 9.25 15.83
C PRO A 84 1.03 8.88 14.57
N THR A 85 -0.10 8.18 14.73
CA THR A 85 -1.04 7.82 13.66
C THR A 85 -2.32 8.63 13.79
N ILE A 86 -2.95 8.97 12.66
CA ILE A 86 -4.23 9.72 12.62
C ILE A 86 -5.45 8.82 12.79
N GLY A 87 -5.26 7.52 12.89
CA GLY A 87 -6.32 6.53 13.02
C GLY A 87 -5.78 5.11 13.01
N GLN A 88 -6.66 4.14 12.81
CA GLN A 88 -6.31 2.71 12.82
C GLN A 88 -6.58 2.02 11.47
N ARG A 89 -7.12 2.72 10.44
CA ARG A 89 -7.33 2.11 9.14
C ARG A 89 -6.00 1.94 8.41
N PHE A 90 -5.76 0.72 7.99
CA PHE A 90 -4.58 0.30 7.24
C PHE A 90 -5.01 -0.22 5.88
N LEU A 91 -4.31 0.18 4.83
CA LEU A 91 -4.55 -0.26 3.46
C LEU A 91 -3.30 -0.92 2.89
N GLU A 92 -3.45 -2.09 2.29
CA GLU A 92 -2.41 -2.73 1.48
C GLU A 92 -2.76 -2.59 -0.01
N TRP A 93 -1.93 -1.88 -0.76
CA TRP A 93 -2.00 -1.76 -2.20
C TRP A 93 -1.37 -2.97 -2.88
N GLY A 94 -2.14 -3.67 -3.72
CA GLY A 94 -1.69 -4.92 -4.33
C GLY A 94 -1.45 -6.01 -3.29
N SER A 95 -2.52 -6.40 -2.57
CA SER A 95 -2.36 -7.19 -1.34
C SER A 95 -1.87 -8.63 -1.58
N GLY A 96 -1.90 -9.14 -2.80
CA GLY A 96 -1.42 -10.47 -3.11
C GLY A 96 -2.02 -11.56 -2.19
N PHE A 97 -1.17 -12.27 -1.46
CA PHE A 97 -1.56 -13.23 -0.43
C PHE A 97 -2.03 -12.58 0.88
N SER A 98 -2.11 -11.24 0.94
CA SER A 98 -2.58 -10.44 2.09
C SER A 98 -1.85 -10.74 3.41
N ILE A 99 -0.57 -11.05 3.32
CA ILE A 99 0.25 -11.36 4.49
C ILE A 99 0.47 -10.09 5.33
N VAL A 100 0.73 -8.95 4.68
CA VAL A 100 0.96 -7.69 5.40
C VAL A 100 -0.33 -7.18 6.02
N SER A 101 -1.46 -7.28 5.31
CA SER A 101 -2.80 -7.00 5.89
C SER A 101 -3.10 -7.89 7.11
N ALA A 102 -2.75 -9.19 7.04
CA ALA A 102 -2.94 -10.11 8.15
C ALA A 102 -2.05 -9.78 9.36
N ILE A 103 -0.80 -9.38 9.11
CA ILE A 103 0.13 -8.88 10.14
C ILE A 103 -0.45 -7.61 10.78
N ALA A 104 -0.88 -6.64 9.98
CA ALA A 104 -1.46 -5.40 10.47
C ALA A 104 -2.71 -5.63 11.33
N ALA A 105 -3.57 -6.58 10.93
CA ALA A 105 -4.74 -6.97 11.71
C ALA A 105 -4.37 -7.64 13.05
N GLU A 106 -3.33 -8.49 13.11
CA GLU A 106 -2.83 -9.06 14.38
C GLU A 106 -2.25 -7.97 15.31
N MET A 107 -1.77 -6.86 14.75
CA MET A 107 -1.30 -5.70 15.50
C MET A 107 -2.43 -4.76 15.93
N GLY A 108 -3.69 -5.09 15.64
CA GLY A 108 -4.87 -4.34 16.06
C GLY A 108 -5.30 -3.22 15.10
N LEU A 109 -4.75 -3.18 13.88
CA LEU A 109 -5.19 -2.26 12.85
C LEU A 109 -6.45 -2.79 12.13
N ASN A 110 -7.28 -1.86 11.66
CA ASN A 110 -8.40 -2.17 10.77
C ASN A 110 -7.87 -2.32 9.34
N ALA A 111 -7.42 -3.53 9.01
CA ALA A 111 -6.71 -3.81 7.77
C ALA A 111 -7.66 -4.09 6.61
N ILE A 112 -7.35 -3.47 5.47
CA ILE A 112 -8.02 -3.65 4.19
C ILE A 112 -6.96 -3.94 3.14
N GLY A 113 -7.23 -4.89 2.24
CA GLY A 113 -6.38 -5.17 1.08
C GLY A 113 -7.14 -5.00 -0.23
N ILE A 114 -6.54 -4.32 -1.19
CA ILE A 114 -7.05 -4.23 -2.56
C ILE A 114 -6.12 -5.04 -3.48
N GLU A 115 -6.70 -5.97 -4.26
CA GLU A 115 -5.96 -6.85 -5.16
C GLU A 115 -6.69 -6.97 -6.49
N ALA A 116 -5.97 -6.79 -7.60
CA ALA A 116 -6.53 -6.88 -8.94
C ALA A 116 -6.69 -8.34 -9.42
N GLU A 117 -5.70 -9.17 -9.09
CA GLU A 117 -5.60 -10.55 -9.55
C GLU A 117 -6.48 -11.50 -8.72
N SER A 118 -7.45 -12.15 -9.39
CA SER A 118 -8.42 -13.01 -8.72
C SER A 118 -7.79 -14.20 -7.98
N ASP A 119 -6.72 -14.76 -8.54
CA ASP A 119 -6.02 -15.92 -7.98
C ASP A 119 -5.23 -15.55 -6.72
N LEU A 120 -4.56 -14.38 -6.74
CA LEU A 120 -3.88 -13.83 -5.57
C LEU A 120 -4.88 -13.49 -4.47
N LEU A 121 -6.00 -12.86 -4.83
CA LEU A 121 -7.07 -12.55 -3.89
C LEU A 121 -7.67 -13.81 -3.24
N ALA A 122 -7.81 -14.91 -4.00
CA ALA A 122 -8.26 -16.19 -3.45
C ALA A 122 -7.26 -16.74 -2.42
N MET A 123 -5.97 -16.62 -2.68
CA MET A 123 -4.92 -17.00 -1.73
C MET A 123 -4.92 -16.07 -0.51
N GLY A 124 -5.12 -14.77 -0.69
CA GLY A 124 -5.27 -13.82 0.42
C GLY A 124 -6.43 -14.19 1.34
N ARG A 125 -7.60 -14.54 0.80
CA ARG A 125 -8.74 -15.02 1.59
C ARG A 125 -8.41 -16.28 2.39
N LYS A 126 -7.65 -17.23 1.79
CA LYS A 126 -7.16 -18.42 2.49
C LYS A 126 -6.23 -18.05 3.64
N THR A 127 -5.32 -17.13 3.44
CA THR A 127 -4.42 -16.60 4.49
C THR A 127 -5.21 -16.07 5.67
N ILE A 128 -6.16 -15.16 5.42
CA ILE A 128 -7.00 -14.53 6.45
C ILE A 128 -7.77 -15.58 7.25
N GLN A 129 -8.37 -16.54 6.56
CA GLN A 129 -9.10 -17.63 7.20
C GLN A 129 -8.18 -18.50 8.06
N THR A 130 -7.00 -18.88 7.54
CA THR A 130 -6.00 -19.72 8.25
C THR A 130 -5.43 -19.02 9.47
N TRP A 131 -5.16 -17.71 9.37
CA TRP A 131 -4.65 -16.91 10.47
C TRP A 131 -5.74 -16.53 11.46
N ASN A 132 -7.00 -16.66 11.08
CA ASN A 132 -8.17 -16.26 11.86
C ASN A 132 -8.08 -14.78 12.27
N VAL A 133 -7.85 -13.92 11.30
CA VAL A 133 -7.78 -12.46 11.46
C VAL A 133 -8.90 -11.78 10.69
N ASN A 134 -9.27 -10.57 11.12
CA ASN A 134 -10.31 -9.78 10.46
C ASN A 134 -9.64 -8.78 9.49
N VAL A 135 -9.69 -9.09 8.20
CA VAL A 135 -9.22 -8.24 7.10
C VAL A 135 -10.30 -8.18 6.04
N GLU A 136 -10.62 -7.00 5.56
CA GLU A 136 -11.50 -6.83 4.41
C GLU A 136 -10.67 -6.91 3.12
N LEU A 137 -11.06 -7.78 2.19
CA LEU A 137 -10.39 -7.93 0.89
C LEU A 137 -11.33 -7.60 -0.25
N VAL A 138 -10.89 -6.70 -1.11
CA VAL A 138 -11.62 -6.24 -2.28
C VAL A 138 -10.85 -6.55 -3.55
N ARG A 139 -11.54 -7.10 -4.56
CA ARG A 139 -10.98 -7.22 -5.89
C ARG A 139 -11.11 -5.89 -6.62
N GLY A 140 -9.99 -5.25 -6.93
CA GLY A 140 -10.04 -3.97 -7.61
C GLY A 140 -8.68 -3.37 -7.93
N ASN A 141 -8.73 -2.28 -8.69
CA ASN A 141 -7.57 -1.41 -8.84
C ASN A 141 -7.43 -0.57 -7.56
N PHE A 142 -6.22 -0.53 -7.01
CA PHE A 142 -5.88 0.22 -5.80
C PHE A 142 -5.58 1.71 -6.05
N LEU A 143 -5.51 2.14 -7.30
CA LEU A 143 -5.30 3.55 -7.62
C LEU A 143 -6.60 4.34 -7.37
N PRO A 144 -6.54 5.48 -6.66
CA PRO A 144 -7.67 6.37 -6.54
C PRO A 144 -8.18 6.84 -7.91
N PRO A 145 -9.47 7.16 -8.08
CA PRO A 145 -9.99 7.68 -9.35
C PRO A 145 -9.22 8.91 -9.84
N GLY A 146 -8.74 8.86 -11.07
CA GLY A 146 -7.97 9.94 -11.69
C GLY A 146 -6.48 9.95 -11.37
N ALA A 147 -5.98 8.99 -10.58
CA ALA A 147 -4.56 8.87 -10.26
C ALA A 147 -3.72 8.47 -11.48
N ASP A 148 -4.31 7.78 -12.45
CA ASP A 148 -3.70 7.46 -13.75
C ASP A 148 -3.20 8.70 -14.51
N LEU A 149 -3.86 9.83 -14.33
CA LEU A 149 -3.46 11.10 -14.93
C LEU A 149 -2.19 11.72 -14.33
N LEU A 150 -1.71 11.20 -13.22
CA LEU A 150 -0.47 11.66 -12.57
C LEU A 150 0.78 10.98 -13.13
N SER A 151 0.62 9.93 -13.93
CA SER A 151 1.74 9.22 -14.55
C SER A 151 2.08 9.80 -15.91
N GLU A 152 3.38 10.02 -16.16
CA GLU A 152 3.92 10.29 -17.49
C GLU A 152 4.23 9.00 -18.26
N ASP A 153 4.34 7.87 -17.57
CA ASP A 153 4.60 6.55 -18.15
C ASP A 153 3.30 5.71 -18.15
N PRO A 154 2.69 5.48 -19.33
CA PRO A 154 1.47 4.67 -19.44
C PRO A 154 1.71 3.17 -19.26
N MET A 155 2.97 2.73 -19.16
CA MET A 155 3.36 1.32 -19.06
C MET A 155 3.58 0.85 -17.62
N LEU A 156 3.32 1.72 -16.64
CA LEU A 156 3.42 1.30 -15.24
C LEU A 156 2.44 0.15 -14.95
N PRO A 157 2.90 -0.92 -14.29
CA PRO A 157 2.08 -2.11 -14.02
C PRO A 157 0.77 -1.80 -13.29
N SER A 158 0.77 -0.87 -12.33
CA SER A 158 -0.43 -0.45 -11.60
C SER A 158 -1.52 0.18 -12.48
N LEU A 159 -1.16 0.71 -13.66
CA LEU A 159 -2.10 1.27 -14.65
C LEU A 159 -2.72 0.19 -15.56
N GLY A 160 -2.10 -0.98 -15.68
CA GLY A 160 -2.48 -2.04 -16.61
C GLY A 160 -3.71 -2.87 -16.20
N HIS A 161 -4.28 -2.65 -15.03
CA HIS A 161 -5.38 -3.46 -14.51
C HIS A 161 -6.75 -2.93 -14.95
N ASP A 162 -7.39 -3.63 -15.90
CA ASP A 162 -8.79 -3.38 -16.32
C ASP A 162 -9.77 -4.07 -15.35
N VAL A 163 -9.81 -3.57 -14.12
CA VAL A 163 -10.71 -4.03 -13.07
C VAL A 163 -11.39 -2.84 -12.38
N ALA A 164 -12.55 -3.08 -11.74
CA ALA A 164 -13.28 -2.04 -11.04
C ALA A 164 -12.42 -1.37 -9.96
N ASN A 165 -12.67 -0.10 -9.69
CA ASN A 165 -11.96 0.64 -8.66
C ASN A 165 -12.26 0.08 -7.27
N GLY A 166 -11.24 -0.20 -6.46
CA GLY A 166 -11.37 -0.77 -5.12
C GLY A 166 -12.03 0.17 -4.13
N TYR A 167 -11.70 1.46 -4.19
CA TYR A 167 -12.27 2.47 -3.27
C TYR A 167 -13.78 2.64 -3.45
N GLN A 168 -14.26 2.62 -4.70
CA GLN A 168 -15.71 2.68 -4.96
C GLN A 168 -16.46 1.49 -4.37
N GLN A 169 -15.86 0.29 -4.38
CA GLN A 169 -16.47 -0.89 -3.77
C GLN A 169 -16.47 -0.82 -2.25
N LEU A 170 -15.44 -0.24 -1.65
CA LEU A 170 -15.33 -0.02 -0.20
C LEU A 170 -16.24 1.10 0.29
N GLY A 171 -16.63 2.04 -0.56
CA GLY A 171 -17.27 3.29 -0.14
C GLY A 171 -16.34 4.18 0.70
N LEU A 172 -15.03 4.10 0.45
CA LEU A 172 -13.96 4.85 1.11
C LEU A 172 -13.10 5.56 0.07
N ASP A 173 -12.38 6.58 0.51
CA ASP A 173 -11.35 7.26 -0.27
C ASP A 173 -9.97 7.05 0.37
N LEU A 174 -8.88 7.40 -0.31
CA LEU A 174 -7.52 7.20 0.22
C LEU A 174 -7.24 8.01 1.48
N ASP A 175 -7.90 9.15 1.66
CA ASP A 175 -7.80 9.99 2.86
C ASP A 175 -8.53 9.41 4.10
N ASP A 176 -9.29 8.34 3.95
CA ASP A 176 -9.85 7.58 5.07
C ASP A 176 -8.82 6.70 5.80
N PHE A 177 -7.63 6.51 5.22
CA PHE A 177 -6.61 5.61 5.75
C PHE A 177 -5.52 6.37 6.51
N ALA A 178 -5.18 5.83 7.68
CA ALA A 178 -4.10 6.36 8.51
C ALA A 178 -2.72 5.89 8.05
N MET A 179 -2.69 4.70 7.43
CA MET A 179 -1.47 4.10 6.93
C MET A 179 -1.74 3.28 5.66
N VAL A 180 -0.86 3.43 4.69
CA VAL A 180 -0.84 2.65 3.44
C VAL A 180 0.47 1.89 3.36
N TYR A 181 0.40 0.64 2.96
CA TYR A 181 1.54 -0.19 2.60
C TYR A 181 1.50 -0.53 1.12
N ALA A 182 2.66 -0.51 0.47
CA ALA A 182 2.84 -0.96 -0.90
C ALA A 182 4.16 -1.71 -1.08
N TYR A 183 4.18 -2.62 -2.04
CA TYR A 183 5.39 -3.17 -2.61
C TYR A 183 5.42 -2.78 -4.10
N PRO A 184 6.01 -1.61 -4.43
CA PRO A 184 6.02 -1.12 -5.79
C PRO A 184 6.80 -2.05 -6.71
N TRP A 185 6.36 -2.17 -7.94
CA TRP A 185 7.18 -2.74 -8.99
C TRP A 185 8.38 -1.81 -9.29
N PRO A 186 9.52 -2.33 -9.77
CA PRO A 186 10.67 -1.48 -10.06
C PRO A 186 10.31 -0.30 -10.98
N GLY A 187 10.51 0.92 -10.48
CA GLY A 187 10.19 2.16 -11.17
C GLY A 187 8.84 2.79 -10.83
N GLU A 188 7.99 2.12 -10.04
CA GLU A 188 6.69 2.67 -9.61
C GLU A 188 6.74 3.47 -8.31
N ASP A 189 7.81 3.36 -7.54
CA ASP A 189 7.93 3.97 -6.22
C ASP A 189 7.61 5.48 -6.24
N ASN A 190 8.23 6.22 -7.14
CA ASN A 190 7.97 7.66 -7.29
C ASN A 190 6.51 7.97 -7.67
N PHE A 191 5.91 7.16 -8.54
CA PHE A 191 4.51 7.35 -8.93
C PHE A 191 3.57 7.11 -7.74
N LEU A 192 3.79 6.06 -6.97
CA LEU A 192 2.98 5.77 -5.78
C LEU A 192 3.15 6.84 -4.69
N GLU A 193 4.35 7.43 -4.55
CA GLU A 193 4.57 8.60 -3.68
C GLU A 193 3.71 9.78 -4.13
N VAL A 194 3.70 10.10 -5.43
CA VAL A 194 2.88 11.20 -5.98
C VAL A 194 1.38 10.94 -5.79
N VAL A 195 0.93 9.70 -6.01
CA VAL A 195 -0.47 9.31 -5.76
C VAL A 195 -0.82 9.48 -4.28
N PHE A 196 0.03 9.00 -3.38
CA PHE A 196 -0.20 9.14 -1.94
C PHE A 196 -0.20 10.62 -1.52
N ASP A 197 0.76 11.41 -2.00
CA ASP A 197 0.81 12.83 -1.71
C ASP A 197 -0.47 13.55 -2.17
N ARG A 198 -1.01 13.20 -3.31
CA ARG A 198 -2.20 13.84 -3.87
C ARG A 198 -3.47 13.50 -3.11
N TYR A 199 -3.66 12.22 -2.74
CA TYR A 199 -4.97 11.71 -2.31
C TYR A 199 -5.07 11.34 -0.83
N ALA A 200 -3.96 11.08 -0.12
CA ALA A 200 -4.02 10.68 1.28
C ALA A 200 -4.35 11.85 2.22
N ALA A 201 -4.80 11.54 3.43
CA ALA A 201 -5.02 12.52 4.46
C ALA A 201 -3.70 13.11 5.00
N ARG A 202 -3.75 14.36 5.45
CA ARG A 202 -2.64 14.96 6.21
C ARG A 202 -2.37 14.16 7.48
N GLY A 203 -1.11 13.81 7.71
CA GLY A 203 -0.68 12.98 8.84
C GLY A 203 -0.66 11.49 8.55
N ALA A 204 -1.25 11.04 7.44
CA ALA A 204 -1.18 9.64 7.01
C ALA A 204 0.26 9.21 6.71
N LEU A 205 0.52 7.91 6.84
CA LEU A 205 1.80 7.26 6.62
C LEU A 205 1.76 6.40 5.36
N LEU A 206 2.82 6.47 4.55
CA LEU A 206 3.09 5.53 3.47
C LEU A 206 4.32 4.72 3.82
N MET A 207 4.18 3.40 3.90
CA MET A 207 5.30 2.47 4.02
C MET A 207 5.46 1.70 2.72
N MET A 208 6.66 1.70 2.15
CA MET A 208 6.96 0.91 0.96
C MET A 208 8.12 -0.04 1.21
N PHE A 209 7.95 -1.30 0.79
CA PHE A 209 9.04 -2.26 0.68
C PHE A 209 9.66 -2.11 -0.71
N CYS A 210 10.83 -1.50 -0.81
CA CYS A 210 11.46 -1.18 -2.09
C CYS A 210 12.51 -2.21 -2.53
N GLY A 211 12.67 -3.30 -1.78
CA GLY A 211 13.60 -4.38 -2.09
C GLY A 211 14.31 -4.93 -0.86
N PRO A 212 15.29 -5.81 -1.03
CA PRO A 212 16.01 -6.43 0.08
C PRO A 212 16.60 -5.38 1.02
N ASN A 213 16.21 -5.44 2.29
CA ASN A 213 16.64 -4.52 3.36
C ASN A 213 16.27 -3.04 3.15
N ASP A 214 15.32 -2.74 2.25
CA ASP A 214 14.90 -1.37 1.96
C ASP A 214 13.40 -1.21 2.22
N VAL A 215 13.06 -0.76 3.43
CA VAL A 215 11.71 -0.30 3.80
C VAL A 215 11.77 1.20 4.03
N ARG A 216 10.95 1.93 3.29
CA ARG A 216 10.87 3.39 3.38
C ARG A 216 9.55 3.82 3.97
N LEU A 217 9.58 4.90 4.74
CA LEU A 217 8.40 5.47 5.40
C LEU A 217 8.32 6.96 5.11
N TRP A 218 7.13 7.41 4.74
CA TRP A 218 6.82 8.84 4.56
C TRP A 218 5.61 9.22 5.39
N ARG A 219 5.55 10.51 5.71
CA ARG A 219 4.37 11.17 6.27
C ARG A 219 3.92 12.29 5.36
N LYS A 220 2.62 12.38 5.11
CA LYS A 220 2.03 13.56 4.49
C LYS A 220 1.91 14.68 5.52
N THR A 221 2.58 15.82 5.28
CA THR A 221 2.71 16.90 6.27
C THR A 221 1.85 18.14 5.98
N SER A 222 1.37 18.32 4.78
CA SER A 222 0.55 19.47 4.37
C SER A 222 -0.59 19.11 3.45
#